data_da7fd46c87a28d2c6ca2d598f2168ec4
#
_entry.id   da7fd46c87a28d2c6ca2d598f2168ec4
#
_cell.length_a   1.000
_cell.length_b   1.000
_cell.length_c   1.000
_cell.angle_alpha   90.00
_cell.angle_beta   90.00
_cell.angle_gamma   90.00
#
_symmetry.space_group_name_H-M   'P 1'
#
loop_
_entity.id
_entity.type
_entity.pdbx_description
1 polymer ?
#
loop_
_entity_poly.entity_id
_entity_poly.type
_entity_poly.pdbx_seq_one_letter_code
_entity_poly.pdbx_strand_id
1 'polypeptide(L)'
;MELRTSANTCQKTSANSETIAKLAPTTSQISPWLTPLAYVLGRHFLLPFFFGQIRIIGEEHIPTTGPIILAPTHRARWDALLVPYAASCCAAGRDLRFMVTISECQGVQGWFVRRLGGFPVDPKRPSISTLRHGVELLQQGKTLVIFPEGGIYRDGEVHPLKPGIGRLALSAESSHPGLGVKIVPININYSQPYPNWGTDVNIHIGSPLTVADYTHGCVKQDAKRLTADLAKMLQQLSHHESKIINHRFAEVPNS
;
A
#
# COMPACT_ATOMS: atom_id res chain seq x y z
N MET A 1 -31.21 -17.57 26.91
CA MET A 1 -31.79 -17.12 25.65
C MET A 1 -30.85 -16.22 24.83
N GLU A 2 -29.64 -15.93 25.32
CA GLU A 2 -28.66 -14.98 24.69
C GLU A 2 -27.63 -15.63 23.76
N LEU A 3 -27.42 -16.93 23.76
CA LEU A 3 -26.40 -17.60 22.94
C LEU A 3 -26.79 -17.83 21.47
N ARG A 4 -28.08 -17.70 21.12
CA ARG A 4 -28.53 -17.84 19.72
C ARG A 4 -28.39 -16.58 18.88
N THR A 5 -28.34 -15.40 19.49
CA THR A 5 -28.28 -14.11 18.76
C THR A 5 -26.87 -13.82 18.21
N SER A 6 -25.83 -14.23 18.94
CA SER A 6 -24.44 -13.99 18.56
C SER A 6 -23.98 -14.82 17.33
N ALA A 7 -24.46 -16.08 17.23
CA ALA A 7 -24.14 -16.95 16.10
C ALA A 7 -24.81 -16.48 14.78
N ASN A 8 -26.05 -15.96 14.86
CA ASN A 8 -26.76 -15.43 13.69
C ASN A 8 -26.16 -14.14 13.14
N THR A 9 -25.56 -13.32 14.00
CA THR A 9 -24.91 -12.06 13.56
C THR A 9 -23.59 -12.37 12.84
N CYS A 10 -22.82 -13.34 13.32
CA CYS A 10 -21.55 -13.75 12.68
C CYS A 10 -21.79 -14.44 11.34
N GLN A 11 -22.83 -15.27 11.20
CA GLN A 11 -23.19 -15.90 9.93
C GLN A 11 -23.73 -14.92 8.91
N LYS A 12 -24.53 -13.92 9.30
CA LYS A 12 -25.02 -12.86 8.39
C LYS A 12 -23.90 -11.99 7.86
N THR A 13 -22.88 -11.69 8.68
CA THR A 13 -21.74 -10.88 8.26
C THR A 13 -20.85 -11.63 7.26
N SER A 14 -20.64 -12.94 7.45
CA SER A 14 -19.86 -13.74 6.52
C SER A 14 -20.59 -13.98 5.18
N ALA A 15 -21.88 -14.25 5.22
CA ALA A 15 -22.69 -14.44 4.01
C ALA A 15 -22.80 -13.15 3.17
N ASN A 16 -22.93 -11.98 3.81
CA ASN A 16 -22.90 -10.70 3.12
C ASN A 16 -21.53 -10.41 2.48
N SER A 17 -20.42 -10.75 3.15
CA SER A 17 -19.07 -10.59 2.60
C SER A 17 -18.85 -11.47 1.37
N GLU A 18 -19.31 -12.70 1.38
CA GLU A 18 -19.20 -13.61 0.23
C GLU A 18 -20.08 -13.19 -0.95
N THR A 19 -21.27 -12.68 -0.67
CA THR A 19 -22.20 -12.19 -1.72
C THR A 19 -21.68 -10.91 -2.36
N ILE A 20 -21.12 -9.99 -1.56
CA ILE A 20 -20.51 -8.73 -2.03
C ILE A 20 -19.22 -9.02 -2.82
N ALA A 21 -18.41 -10.00 -2.39
CA ALA A 21 -17.21 -10.42 -3.11
C ALA A 21 -17.51 -10.98 -4.50
N LYS A 22 -18.67 -11.61 -4.69
CA LYS A 22 -19.12 -12.14 -6.00
C LYS A 22 -19.68 -11.06 -6.92
N LEU A 23 -20.14 -9.92 -6.38
CA LEU A 23 -20.80 -8.85 -7.13
C LEU A 23 -19.88 -7.67 -7.48
N ALA A 24 -18.73 -7.53 -6.82
CA ALA A 24 -17.81 -6.44 -7.10
C ALA A 24 -16.92 -6.76 -8.31
N PRO A 25 -16.91 -5.94 -9.37
CA PRO A 25 -15.97 -6.15 -10.47
C PRO A 25 -14.54 -6.06 -9.93
N THR A 26 -13.74 -7.09 -10.23
CA THR A 26 -12.35 -7.23 -9.76
C THR A 26 -11.40 -6.29 -10.49
N THR A 27 -11.86 -5.64 -11.56
CA THR A 27 -11.06 -4.78 -12.42
C THR A 27 -10.93 -3.38 -11.87
N SER A 28 -9.71 -2.84 -11.88
CA SER A 28 -9.44 -1.44 -11.59
C SER A 28 -9.71 -0.57 -12.82
N GLN A 29 -10.31 0.59 -12.61
CA GLN A 29 -10.53 1.58 -13.66
C GLN A 29 -9.83 2.88 -13.28
N ILE A 30 -9.29 3.59 -14.26
CA ILE A 30 -8.79 4.95 -14.06
C ILE A 30 -9.63 5.88 -14.88
N SER A 31 -10.21 6.87 -14.22
CA SER A 31 -10.94 7.93 -14.90
C SER A 31 -9.96 8.94 -15.49
N PRO A 32 -9.96 9.17 -16.81
CA PRO A 32 -8.99 10.03 -17.46
C PRO A 32 -9.07 11.50 -17.03
N TRP A 33 -10.19 11.93 -16.46
CA TRP A 33 -10.39 13.31 -15.98
C TRP A 33 -10.38 13.41 -14.45
N LEU A 34 -10.95 12.40 -13.75
CA LEU A 34 -11.04 12.44 -12.28
C LEU A 34 -9.69 12.21 -11.61
N THR A 35 -8.89 11.27 -12.12
CA THR A 35 -7.60 10.93 -11.53
C THR A 35 -6.60 12.07 -11.59
N PRO A 36 -6.36 12.75 -12.73
CA PRO A 36 -5.49 13.93 -12.77
C PRO A 36 -5.99 15.06 -11.85
N LEU A 37 -7.30 15.31 -11.86
CA LEU A 37 -7.90 16.33 -11.01
C LEU A 37 -7.69 16.01 -9.52
N ALA A 38 -7.93 14.76 -9.11
CA ALA A 38 -7.72 14.33 -7.72
C ALA A 38 -6.25 14.44 -7.30
N TYR A 39 -5.30 14.13 -8.20
CA TYR A 39 -3.87 14.26 -7.92
C TYR A 39 -3.46 15.74 -7.77
N VAL A 40 -3.92 16.62 -8.65
CA VAL A 40 -3.62 18.06 -8.58
C VAL A 40 -4.22 18.66 -7.30
N LEU A 41 -5.50 18.41 -7.03
CA LEU A 41 -6.16 18.91 -5.81
C LEU A 41 -5.51 18.34 -4.54
N GLY A 42 -5.22 17.04 -4.53
CA GLY A 42 -4.56 16.40 -3.40
C GLY A 42 -3.18 17.00 -3.13
N ARG A 43 -2.36 17.11 -4.20
CA ARG A 43 -0.96 17.56 -4.09
C ARG A 43 -0.82 19.03 -3.72
N HIS A 44 -1.58 19.90 -4.36
CA HIS A 44 -1.37 21.36 -4.25
C HIS A 44 -2.28 22.04 -3.23
N PHE A 45 -3.39 21.41 -2.85
CA PHE A 45 -4.36 22.03 -1.94
C PHE A 45 -4.60 21.19 -0.70
N LEU A 46 -5.14 19.96 -0.84
CA LEU A 46 -5.64 19.21 0.30
C LEU A 46 -4.52 18.82 1.28
N LEU A 47 -3.44 18.20 0.80
CA LEU A 47 -2.37 17.70 1.66
C LEU A 47 -1.55 18.84 2.27
N PRO A 48 -1.07 19.87 1.53
CA PRO A 48 -0.35 20.99 2.13
C PRO A 48 -1.20 21.86 3.06
N PHE A 49 -2.52 21.89 2.85
CA PHE A 49 -3.43 22.63 3.72
C PHE A 49 -3.73 21.89 5.03
N PHE A 50 -3.81 20.56 4.99
CA PHE A 50 -4.15 19.75 6.17
C PHE A 50 -2.94 19.39 7.02
N PHE A 51 -1.82 19.04 6.40
CA PHE A 51 -0.58 18.64 7.08
C PHE A 51 0.34 19.84 7.30
N GLY A 52 1.18 19.76 8.32
CA GLY A 52 2.26 20.72 8.56
C GLY A 52 3.38 20.56 7.52
N GLN A 53 4.40 19.79 7.84
CA GLN A 53 5.46 19.47 6.90
C GLN A 53 5.28 18.06 6.36
N ILE A 54 5.37 17.90 5.03
CA ILE A 54 5.46 16.60 4.38
C ILE A 54 6.87 16.47 3.83
N ARG A 55 7.67 15.59 4.43
CA ARG A 55 9.05 15.32 4.00
C ARG A 55 9.11 13.97 3.32
N ILE A 56 9.76 13.95 2.14
CA ILE A 56 9.98 12.73 1.38
C ILE A 56 11.49 12.54 1.21
N ILE A 57 11.97 11.34 1.48
CA ILE A 57 13.38 10.96 1.36
C ILE A 57 13.44 9.68 0.54
N GLY A 58 14.38 9.60 -0.42
CA GLY A 58 14.59 8.42 -1.27
C GLY A 58 13.65 8.34 -2.47
N GLU A 59 13.12 9.48 -2.95
CA GLU A 59 12.27 9.53 -4.17
C GLU A 59 12.95 8.88 -5.38
N GLU A 60 14.27 8.99 -5.46
CA GLU A 60 15.12 8.41 -6.51
C GLU A 60 15.10 6.87 -6.53
N HIS A 61 14.66 6.24 -5.45
CA HIS A 61 14.52 4.78 -5.37
C HIS A 61 13.30 4.24 -6.13
N ILE A 62 12.34 5.11 -6.51
CA ILE A 62 11.19 4.67 -7.30
C ILE A 62 11.59 4.50 -8.76
N PRO A 63 11.55 3.28 -9.31
CA PRO A 63 11.92 3.07 -10.70
C PRO A 63 10.96 3.80 -11.65
N THR A 64 11.48 4.45 -12.67
CA THR A 64 10.70 5.17 -13.68
C THR A 64 10.05 4.26 -14.70
N THR A 65 10.55 3.03 -14.85
CA THR A 65 10.08 2.05 -15.85
C THR A 65 9.90 0.66 -15.22
N GLY A 66 9.17 -0.21 -15.92
CA GLY A 66 8.92 -1.59 -15.48
C GLY A 66 7.76 -1.73 -14.48
N PRO A 67 7.37 -2.95 -14.15
CA PRO A 67 6.34 -3.23 -13.16
C PRO A 67 6.85 -2.98 -11.74
N ILE A 68 6.06 -2.26 -10.94
CA ILE A 68 6.44 -1.87 -9.59
C ILE A 68 5.33 -2.23 -8.61
N ILE A 69 5.71 -2.72 -7.44
CA ILE A 69 4.84 -2.80 -6.26
C ILE A 69 5.38 -1.80 -5.23
N LEU A 70 4.61 -0.76 -4.94
CA LEU A 70 4.87 0.10 -3.80
C LEU A 70 4.30 -0.59 -2.55
N ALA A 71 5.14 -0.79 -1.55
CA ALA A 71 4.83 -1.52 -0.32
C ALA A 71 4.92 -0.58 0.89
N PRO A 72 3.93 0.32 1.09
CA PRO A 72 3.95 1.26 2.21
C PRO A 72 3.51 0.59 3.52
N THR A 73 4.06 1.08 4.65
CA THR A 73 3.44 0.86 5.97
C THR A 73 2.07 1.53 6.01
N HIS A 74 1.17 1.04 6.88
CA HIS A 74 -0.20 1.58 6.95
C HIS A 74 -0.51 2.15 8.33
N ARG A 75 -0.42 3.48 8.46
CA ARG A 75 -0.56 4.22 9.72
C ARG A 75 -1.88 4.96 9.84
N ALA A 76 -2.40 5.44 8.70
CA ALA A 76 -3.65 6.19 8.65
C ALA A 76 -4.38 6.01 7.31
N ARG A 77 -5.65 6.40 7.27
CA ARG A 77 -6.41 6.44 5.99
C ARG A 77 -5.81 7.44 4.99
N TRP A 78 -5.08 8.43 5.48
CA TRP A 78 -4.39 9.41 4.67
C TRP A 78 -3.26 8.82 3.81
N ASP A 79 -2.73 7.65 4.18
CA ASP A 79 -1.65 6.99 3.44
C ASP A 79 -2.04 6.73 1.98
N ALA A 80 -3.32 6.45 1.72
CA ALA A 80 -3.84 6.27 0.37
C ALA A 80 -3.71 7.52 -0.52
N LEU A 81 -3.58 8.71 0.06
CA LEU A 81 -3.34 9.98 -0.63
C LEU A 81 -1.85 10.38 -0.59
N LEU A 82 -1.15 10.04 0.49
CA LEU A 82 0.27 10.36 0.64
C LEU A 82 1.17 9.51 -0.26
N VAL A 83 0.80 8.24 -0.52
CA VAL A 83 1.55 7.40 -1.47
C VAL A 83 1.53 7.98 -2.89
N PRO A 84 0.37 8.36 -3.49
CA PRO A 84 0.37 9.07 -4.76
C PRO A 84 1.13 10.39 -4.73
N TYR A 85 1.04 11.13 -3.62
CA TYR A 85 1.78 12.38 -3.44
C TYR A 85 3.28 12.15 -3.54
N ALA A 86 3.82 11.16 -2.83
CA ALA A 86 5.24 10.82 -2.85
C ALA A 86 5.68 10.20 -4.19
N ALA A 87 4.85 9.34 -4.79
CA ALA A 87 5.21 8.64 -6.02
C ALA A 87 5.03 9.49 -7.28
N SER A 88 4.20 10.53 -7.26
CA SER A 88 3.89 11.34 -8.45
C SER A 88 5.04 12.21 -8.92
N CYS A 89 5.98 12.55 -8.04
CA CYS A 89 7.18 13.30 -8.42
C CYS A 89 8.11 12.49 -9.34
N CYS A 90 8.24 11.20 -9.08
CA CYS A 90 9.21 10.32 -9.74
C CYS A 90 8.56 9.38 -10.77
N ALA A 91 7.28 9.04 -10.59
CA ALA A 91 6.52 8.18 -11.50
C ALA A 91 5.75 8.99 -12.55
N ALA A 92 6.34 10.07 -13.08
CA ALA A 92 5.73 11.00 -14.03
C ALA A 92 4.84 10.28 -15.06
N GLY A 93 3.53 10.46 -14.95
CA GLY A 93 2.55 9.91 -15.89
C GLY A 93 2.15 8.44 -15.64
N ARG A 94 2.54 7.81 -14.53
CA ARG A 94 2.15 6.43 -14.20
C ARG A 94 1.00 6.41 -13.21
N ASP A 95 -0.12 5.86 -13.64
CA ASP A 95 -1.27 5.67 -12.78
C ASP A 95 -1.03 4.57 -11.74
N LEU A 96 -1.34 4.87 -10.50
CA LEU A 96 -1.27 3.89 -9.41
C LEU A 96 -2.53 3.02 -9.36
N ARG A 97 -2.35 1.74 -9.09
CA ARG A 97 -3.42 0.77 -8.87
C ARG A 97 -3.37 0.30 -7.42
N PHE A 98 -4.48 0.46 -6.72
CA PHE A 98 -4.56 0.17 -5.29
C PHE A 98 -5.29 -1.13 -5.03
N MET A 99 -4.65 -2.03 -4.27
CA MET A 99 -5.33 -3.18 -3.71
C MET A 99 -6.01 -2.74 -2.41
N VAL A 100 -7.33 -2.64 -2.41
CA VAL A 100 -8.13 -2.03 -1.35
C VAL A 100 -9.05 -3.05 -0.71
N THR A 101 -9.21 -3.01 0.61
CA THR A 101 -10.13 -3.90 1.31
C THR A 101 -11.55 -3.76 0.77
N ILE A 102 -12.25 -4.89 0.57
CA ILE A 102 -13.57 -4.95 -0.05
C ILE A 102 -14.61 -4.05 0.64
N SER A 103 -14.50 -3.83 1.96
CA SER A 103 -15.37 -2.93 2.71
C SER A 103 -15.25 -1.47 2.27
N GLU A 104 -14.10 -1.05 1.80
CA GLU A 104 -13.85 0.33 1.32
C GLU A 104 -14.35 0.55 -0.12
N CYS A 105 -14.70 -0.54 -0.82
CA CYS A 105 -15.18 -0.50 -2.20
C CYS A 105 -16.71 -0.39 -2.32
N GLN A 106 -17.41 0.02 -1.25
CA GLN A 106 -18.88 0.10 -1.19
C GLN A 106 -19.39 1.54 -1.28
N GLY A 107 -20.63 1.68 -1.76
CA GLY A 107 -21.31 2.97 -1.83
C GLY A 107 -20.58 4.03 -2.68
N VAL A 108 -20.77 5.28 -2.33
CA VAL A 108 -20.18 6.44 -3.01
C VAL A 108 -18.64 6.42 -2.89
N GLN A 109 -18.12 6.07 -1.71
CA GLN A 109 -16.68 5.93 -1.49
C GLN A 109 -16.10 4.88 -2.45
N GLY A 110 -16.74 3.71 -2.58
CA GLY A 110 -16.30 2.67 -3.50
C GLY A 110 -16.35 3.07 -4.97
N TRP A 111 -17.27 3.97 -5.34
CA TRP A 111 -17.30 4.54 -6.67
C TRP A 111 -16.03 5.37 -6.96
N PHE A 112 -15.62 6.23 -6.03
CA PHE A 112 -14.40 7.02 -6.14
C PHE A 112 -13.15 6.11 -6.13
N VAL A 113 -13.05 5.20 -5.15
CA VAL A 113 -11.92 4.27 -5.01
C VAL A 113 -11.67 3.53 -6.33
N ARG A 114 -12.71 2.97 -6.94
CA ARG A 114 -12.58 2.24 -8.22
C ARG A 114 -12.14 3.13 -9.38
N ARG A 115 -12.63 4.38 -9.45
CA ARG A 115 -12.26 5.31 -10.52
C ARG A 115 -10.88 5.92 -10.36
N LEU A 116 -10.32 5.86 -9.15
CA LEU A 116 -8.95 6.26 -8.84
C LEU A 116 -7.97 5.07 -8.88
N GLY A 117 -8.34 3.96 -9.51
CA GLY A 117 -7.46 2.82 -9.72
C GLY A 117 -7.54 1.74 -8.65
N GLY A 118 -8.45 1.85 -7.67
CA GLY A 118 -8.65 0.85 -6.65
C GLY A 118 -9.39 -0.39 -7.16
N PHE A 119 -9.00 -1.59 -6.67
CA PHE A 119 -9.72 -2.82 -6.87
C PHE A 119 -9.82 -3.62 -5.57
N PRO A 120 -10.93 -4.36 -5.37
CA PRO A 120 -11.24 -4.98 -4.09
C PRO A 120 -10.39 -6.22 -3.82
N VAL A 121 -9.96 -6.36 -2.56
CA VAL A 121 -9.35 -7.59 -2.02
C VAL A 121 -9.97 -7.94 -0.68
N ASP A 122 -10.19 -9.22 -0.43
CA ASP A 122 -10.41 -9.72 0.94
C ASP A 122 -9.05 -10.03 1.56
N PRO A 123 -8.60 -9.29 2.58
CA PRO A 123 -7.29 -9.49 3.19
C PRO A 123 -7.17 -10.83 3.94
N LYS A 124 -8.30 -11.47 4.29
CA LYS A 124 -8.34 -12.78 4.95
C LYS A 124 -8.30 -13.92 3.94
N ARG A 125 -9.00 -13.77 2.81
CA ARG A 125 -9.12 -14.78 1.74
C ARG A 125 -9.08 -14.11 0.36
N PRO A 126 -7.91 -13.69 -0.14
CA PRO A 126 -7.82 -13.09 -1.47
C PRO A 126 -8.35 -14.06 -2.51
N SER A 127 -9.26 -13.58 -3.37
CA SER A 127 -9.80 -14.40 -4.44
C SER A 127 -8.73 -14.64 -5.53
N ILE A 128 -8.83 -15.76 -6.23
CA ILE A 128 -7.94 -16.06 -7.36
C ILE A 128 -8.07 -14.99 -8.45
N SER A 129 -9.27 -14.46 -8.68
CA SER A 129 -9.51 -13.38 -9.65
C SER A 129 -8.80 -12.09 -9.28
N THR A 130 -8.81 -11.71 -8.00
CA THR A 130 -8.08 -10.53 -7.50
C THR A 130 -6.57 -10.68 -7.69
N LEU A 131 -6.02 -11.84 -7.34
CA LEU A 131 -4.58 -12.11 -7.52
C LEU A 131 -4.20 -12.12 -9.00
N ARG A 132 -5.01 -12.76 -9.86
CA ARG A 132 -4.80 -12.77 -11.31
C ARG A 132 -4.81 -11.35 -11.87
N HIS A 133 -5.79 -10.52 -11.49
CA HIS A 133 -5.84 -9.12 -11.92
C HIS A 133 -4.59 -8.34 -11.52
N GLY A 134 -4.08 -8.54 -10.30
CA GLY A 134 -2.82 -7.93 -9.85
C GLY A 134 -1.62 -8.37 -10.70
N VAL A 135 -1.53 -9.67 -11.05
CA VAL A 135 -0.50 -10.21 -11.95
C VAL A 135 -0.61 -9.57 -13.35
N GLU A 136 -1.81 -9.50 -13.92
CA GLU A 136 -2.07 -8.90 -15.24
C GLU A 136 -1.65 -7.42 -15.28
N LEU A 137 -1.90 -6.67 -14.20
CA LEU A 137 -1.46 -5.27 -14.09
C LEU A 137 0.07 -5.14 -14.09
N LEU A 138 0.77 -6.02 -13.36
CA LEU A 138 2.23 -6.05 -13.37
C LEU A 138 2.78 -6.42 -14.75
N GLN A 139 2.20 -7.41 -15.42
CA GLN A 139 2.57 -7.80 -16.80
C GLN A 139 2.39 -6.65 -17.80
N GLN A 140 1.42 -5.76 -17.55
CA GLN A 140 1.22 -4.53 -18.32
C GLN A 140 2.17 -3.39 -17.92
N GLY A 141 3.16 -3.65 -17.05
CA GLY A 141 4.09 -2.66 -16.57
C GLY A 141 3.48 -1.61 -15.63
N LYS A 142 2.30 -1.88 -15.03
CA LYS A 142 1.63 -0.93 -14.13
C LYS A 142 2.26 -0.92 -12.73
N THR A 143 1.97 0.15 -11.98
CA THR A 143 2.38 0.28 -10.59
C THR A 143 1.24 -0.13 -9.66
N LEU A 144 1.49 -1.11 -8.80
CA LEU A 144 0.57 -1.53 -7.74
C LEU A 144 0.96 -0.90 -6.41
N VAL A 145 -0.04 -0.53 -5.62
CA VAL A 145 0.12 -0.15 -4.20
C VAL A 145 -0.53 -1.23 -3.37
N ILE A 146 0.25 -1.84 -2.50
CA ILE A 146 -0.19 -2.91 -1.59
C ILE A 146 0.31 -2.58 -0.20
N PHE A 147 -0.60 -2.41 0.76
CA PHE A 147 -0.27 -2.26 2.17
C PHE A 147 -0.02 -3.65 2.78
N PRO A 148 1.24 -4.07 2.96
CA PRO A 148 1.56 -5.48 3.22
C PRO A 148 1.17 -5.93 4.63
N GLU A 149 0.99 -5.01 5.58
CA GLU A 149 0.53 -5.30 6.94
C GLU A 149 -0.94 -5.76 6.96
N GLY A 150 -1.75 -5.32 5.99
CA GLY A 150 -3.15 -5.69 5.84
C GLY A 150 -4.09 -5.06 6.88
N GLY A 151 -3.63 -4.01 7.57
CA GLY A 151 -4.39 -3.23 8.55
C GLY A 151 -3.71 -1.92 8.87
N ILE A 152 -4.41 -1.00 9.55
CA ILE A 152 -3.86 0.27 10.02
C ILE A 152 -3.33 0.08 11.44
N TYR A 153 -2.03 0.33 11.63
CA TYR A 153 -1.33 0.24 12.91
C TYR A 153 -0.70 1.59 13.24
N ARG A 154 -0.95 2.12 14.45
CA ARG A 154 -0.59 3.50 14.85
C ARG A 154 0.50 3.59 15.89
N ASP A 155 1.10 2.45 16.24
CA ASP A 155 2.17 2.32 17.24
C ASP A 155 3.56 2.66 16.71
N GLY A 156 3.68 2.98 15.42
CA GLY A 156 4.96 3.27 14.75
C GLY A 156 5.78 2.02 14.41
N GLU A 157 5.36 0.84 14.85
CA GLU A 157 6.07 -0.42 14.62
C GLU A 157 5.63 -1.08 13.31
N VAL A 158 6.54 -1.84 12.69
CA VAL A 158 6.22 -2.62 11.49
C VAL A 158 5.65 -3.98 11.91
N HIS A 159 4.39 -4.18 11.62
CA HIS A 159 3.67 -5.41 11.94
C HIS A 159 3.96 -6.54 10.93
N PRO A 160 3.67 -7.81 11.30
CA PRO A 160 3.92 -8.95 10.43
C PRO A 160 3.25 -8.80 9.06
N LEU A 161 4.05 -8.89 8.00
CA LEU A 161 3.57 -8.73 6.64
C LEU A 161 2.78 -9.95 6.16
N LYS A 162 1.72 -9.72 5.41
CA LYS A 162 0.95 -10.78 4.76
C LYS A 162 1.74 -11.38 3.60
N PRO A 163 1.83 -12.72 3.49
CA PRO A 163 2.61 -13.38 2.44
C PRO A 163 2.04 -13.20 1.02
N GLY A 164 0.88 -12.56 0.89
CA GLY A 164 0.22 -12.31 -0.38
C GLY A 164 1.04 -11.44 -1.33
N ILE A 165 1.77 -10.45 -0.81
CA ILE A 165 2.60 -9.57 -1.63
C ILE A 165 3.74 -10.32 -2.32
N GLY A 166 4.48 -11.18 -1.59
CA GLY A 166 5.55 -12.00 -2.15
C GLY A 166 5.04 -13.02 -3.16
N ARG A 167 3.89 -13.66 -2.87
CA ARG A 167 3.27 -14.61 -3.81
C ARG A 167 2.84 -13.94 -5.11
N LEU A 168 2.22 -12.77 -5.03
CA LEU A 168 1.76 -12.02 -6.21
C LEU A 168 2.96 -11.59 -7.07
N ALA A 169 4.00 -11.02 -6.45
CA ALA A 169 5.20 -10.58 -7.13
C ALA A 169 5.91 -11.73 -7.86
N LEU A 170 6.14 -12.85 -7.15
CA LEU A 170 6.77 -14.04 -7.73
C LEU A 170 5.89 -14.70 -8.81
N SER A 171 4.56 -14.70 -8.65
CA SER A 171 3.66 -15.21 -9.66
C SER A 171 3.75 -14.40 -10.96
N ALA A 172 3.87 -13.07 -10.86
CA ALA A 172 4.06 -12.22 -12.04
C ALA A 172 5.41 -12.47 -12.72
N GLU A 173 6.51 -12.50 -11.97
CA GLU A 173 7.87 -12.74 -12.49
C GLU A 173 8.01 -14.13 -13.10
N SER A 174 7.46 -15.18 -12.44
CA SER A 174 7.53 -16.57 -12.92
C SER A 174 6.69 -16.81 -14.17
N SER A 175 5.58 -16.10 -14.33
CA SER A 175 4.72 -16.22 -15.52
C SER A 175 5.33 -15.54 -16.76
N HIS A 176 6.22 -14.56 -16.55
CA HIS A 176 6.97 -13.89 -17.61
C HIS A 176 8.40 -13.65 -17.12
N PRO A 177 9.31 -14.64 -17.28
CA PRO A 177 10.71 -14.51 -16.86
C PRO A 177 11.37 -13.29 -17.51
N GLY A 178 12.03 -12.47 -16.68
CA GLY A 178 12.64 -11.21 -17.12
C GLY A 178 11.66 -10.04 -17.14
N LEU A 179 10.46 -10.17 -16.58
CA LEU A 179 9.51 -9.06 -16.42
C LEU A 179 10.11 -7.92 -15.59
N GLY A 180 10.99 -8.25 -14.64
CA GLY A 180 11.75 -7.27 -13.86
C GLY A 180 10.90 -6.60 -12.78
N VAL A 181 9.99 -7.33 -12.14
CA VAL A 181 9.16 -6.82 -11.04
C VAL A 181 10.04 -6.32 -9.90
N LYS A 182 9.78 -5.09 -9.44
CA LYS A 182 10.44 -4.50 -8.28
C LYS A 182 9.45 -4.19 -7.17
N ILE A 183 9.86 -4.43 -5.91
CA ILE A 183 9.09 -4.03 -4.73
C ILE A 183 9.83 -2.90 -4.05
N VAL A 184 9.17 -1.76 -3.88
CA VAL A 184 9.73 -0.56 -3.23
C VAL A 184 9.13 -0.45 -1.83
N PRO A 185 9.93 -0.62 -0.76
CA PRO A 185 9.47 -0.39 0.60
C PRO A 185 9.30 1.11 0.88
N ILE A 186 8.20 1.49 1.52
CA ILE A 186 7.92 2.87 1.90
C ILE A 186 7.50 2.89 3.36
N ASN A 187 8.23 3.63 4.19
CA ASN A 187 7.80 3.90 5.56
C ASN A 187 7.10 5.25 5.62
N ILE A 188 5.88 5.26 6.16
CA ILE A 188 5.11 6.49 6.41
C ILE A 188 5.01 6.63 7.92
N ASN A 189 5.40 7.80 8.44
CA ASN A 189 5.32 8.12 9.84
C ASN A 189 4.71 9.49 10.04
N TYR A 190 3.90 9.62 11.08
CA TYR A 190 3.23 10.85 11.48
C TYR A 190 3.77 11.31 12.83
N SER A 191 3.89 12.61 13.03
CA SER A 191 4.26 13.17 14.34
C SER A 191 3.24 12.87 15.44
N GLN A 192 2.04 12.40 15.07
CA GLN A 192 0.98 12.00 16.00
C GLN A 192 0.30 10.70 15.53
N PRO A 193 -0.06 9.76 16.45
CA PRO A 193 -0.70 8.50 16.10
C PRO A 193 -2.05 8.64 15.37
N TYR A 194 -2.76 9.73 15.64
CA TYR A 194 -4.00 10.12 14.99
C TYR A 194 -3.78 11.45 14.26
N PRO A 195 -3.52 11.42 12.95
CA PRO A 195 -3.25 12.63 12.20
C PRO A 195 -4.42 13.61 12.26
N ASN A 196 -4.13 14.83 12.65
CA ASN A 196 -5.05 15.96 12.68
C ASN A 196 -4.43 17.15 11.94
N TRP A 197 -5.08 18.30 12.00
CA TRP A 197 -4.60 19.53 11.36
C TRP A 197 -3.19 19.91 11.84
N GLY A 198 -2.29 20.14 10.90
CA GLY A 198 -0.91 20.54 11.18
C GLY A 198 0.02 19.39 11.58
N THR A 199 -0.44 18.12 11.54
CA THR A 199 0.44 16.95 11.77
C THR A 199 1.54 16.88 10.72
N ASP A 200 2.79 16.71 11.16
CA ASP A 200 3.91 16.46 10.23
C ASP A 200 3.94 15.02 9.75
N VAL A 201 4.39 14.85 8.52
CA VAL A 201 4.51 13.52 7.87
C VAL A 201 5.91 13.34 7.32
N ASN A 202 6.51 12.21 7.63
CA ASN A 202 7.77 11.77 7.04
C ASN A 202 7.52 10.50 6.20
N ILE A 203 8.00 10.51 4.97
CA ILE A 203 7.89 9.39 4.03
C ILE A 203 9.30 9.00 3.61
N HIS A 204 9.71 7.79 3.99
CA HIS A 204 11.02 7.25 3.63
C HIS A 204 10.84 6.12 2.62
N ILE A 205 11.44 6.28 1.45
CA ILE A 205 11.39 5.33 0.34
C ILE A 205 12.73 4.60 0.29
N GLY A 206 12.70 3.29 0.49
CA GLY A 206 13.90 2.46 0.47
C GLY A 206 14.23 1.95 -0.92
N SER A 207 15.44 1.39 -1.05
CA SER A 207 15.90 0.78 -2.29
C SER A 207 14.99 -0.37 -2.73
N PRO A 208 14.73 -0.55 -4.02
CA PRO A 208 13.83 -1.58 -4.52
C PRO A 208 14.43 -2.99 -4.37
N LEU A 209 13.59 -3.96 -3.99
CA LEU A 209 13.88 -5.38 -4.07
C LEU A 209 13.58 -5.88 -5.50
N THR A 210 14.53 -6.53 -6.14
CA THR A 210 14.34 -7.18 -7.44
C THR A 210 13.75 -8.58 -7.23
N VAL A 211 12.55 -8.84 -7.73
CA VAL A 211 11.83 -10.10 -7.48
C VAL A 211 12.53 -11.29 -8.14
N ALA A 212 13.19 -11.08 -9.29
CA ALA A 212 13.95 -12.11 -9.97
C ALA A 212 15.05 -12.75 -9.09
N ASP A 213 15.62 -11.98 -8.14
CA ASP A 213 16.65 -12.46 -7.22
C ASP A 213 16.13 -13.52 -6.20
N TYR A 214 14.82 -13.76 -6.20
CA TYR A 214 14.14 -14.71 -5.31
C TYR A 214 13.57 -15.93 -6.04
N THR A 215 13.78 -16.06 -7.35
CA THR A 215 13.22 -17.16 -8.16
C THR A 215 14.14 -18.38 -8.19
N HIS A 216 14.38 -19.02 -7.04
CA HIS A 216 15.38 -20.10 -6.93
C HIS A 216 14.79 -21.51 -6.78
N GLY A 217 13.46 -21.70 -6.67
CA GLY A 217 12.94 -23.04 -6.54
C GLY A 217 11.47 -23.12 -6.12
N CYS A 218 11.19 -23.21 -4.82
CA CYS A 218 9.83 -23.35 -4.34
C CYS A 218 9.17 -21.98 -4.12
N VAL A 219 8.18 -21.64 -4.93
CA VAL A 219 7.43 -20.35 -4.86
C VAL A 219 6.96 -20.01 -3.44
N LYS A 220 6.60 -21.01 -2.62
CA LYS A 220 6.17 -20.78 -1.24
C LYS A 220 7.33 -20.33 -0.33
N GLN A 221 8.52 -20.92 -0.50
CA GLN A 221 9.71 -20.56 0.27
C GLN A 221 10.26 -19.22 -0.20
N ASP A 222 10.32 -19.02 -1.50
CA ASP A 222 10.80 -17.78 -2.13
C ASP A 222 9.91 -16.59 -1.74
N ALA A 223 8.57 -16.76 -1.74
CA ALA A 223 7.64 -15.74 -1.27
C ALA A 223 7.82 -15.41 0.22
N LYS A 224 8.10 -16.42 1.05
CA LYS A 224 8.38 -16.20 2.48
C LYS A 224 9.66 -15.42 2.69
N ARG A 225 10.73 -15.75 1.95
CA ARG A 225 12.03 -15.07 2.00
C ARG A 225 11.90 -13.62 1.53
N LEU A 226 11.30 -13.39 0.37
CA LEU A 226 11.04 -12.05 -0.17
C LEU A 226 10.23 -11.19 0.81
N THR A 227 9.17 -11.75 1.41
CA THR A 227 8.34 -11.04 2.40
C THR A 227 9.13 -10.72 3.67
N ALA A 228 10.02 -11.62 4.11
CA ALA A 228 10.86 -11.41 5.29
C ALA A 228 11.91 -10.30 5.05
N ASP A 229 12.52 -10.27 3.87
CA ASP A 229 13.49 -9.23 3.53
C ASP A 229 12.81 -7.87 3.36
N LEU A 230 11.61 -7.83 2.77
CA LEU A 230 10.79 -6.61 2.74
C LEU A 230 10.47 -6.10 4.15
N ALA A 231 10.11 -6.99 5.08
CA ALA A 231 9.83 -6.63 6.47
C ALA A 231 11.05 -6.00 7.15
N LYS A 232 12.25 -6.61 6.97
CA LYS A 232 13.51 -6.05 7.49
C LYS A 232 13.79 -4.66 6.95
N MET A 233 13.59 -4.44 5.65
CA MET A 233 13.80 -3.12 5.05
C MET A 233 12.85 -2.07 5.61
N LEU A 234 11.57 -2.41 5.75
CA LEU A 234 10.60 -1.50 6.38
C LEU A 234 10.97 -1.17 7.84
N GLN A 235 11.43 -2.17 8.61
CA GLN A 235 11.91 -1.97 9.98
C GLN A 235 13.15 -1.05 10.01
N GLN A 236 14.11 -1.25 9.10
CA GLN A 236 15.30 -0.39 9.00
C GLN A 236 14.93 1.07 8.68
N LEU A 237 13.99 1.29 7.75
CA LEU A 237 13.48 2.63 7.45
C LEU A 237 12.80 3.27 8.65
N SER A 238 12.01 2.52 9.41
CA SER A 238 11.34 3.00 10.63
C SER A 238 12.34 3.37 11.73
N HIS A 239 13.35 2.53 11.98
CA HIS A 239 14.38 2.80 12.98
C HIS A 239 15.31 3.95 12.63
N HIS A 240 15.63 4.15 11.35
CA HIS A 240 16.47 5.26 10.91
C HIS A 240 15.80 6.61 11.22
N GLU A 241 14.50 6.69 11.02
CA GLU A 241 13.69 7.86 11.33
C GLU A 241 13.65 8.18 12.83
N SER A 242 13.44 7.17 13.67
CA SER A 242 13.41 7.32 15.13
C SER A 242 14.73 7.91 15.66
N LYS A 243 15.86 7.55 15.06
CA LYS A 243 17.16 8.14 15.43
C LYS A 243 17.29 9.61 15.03
N ILE A 244 16.81 9.99 13.86
CA ILE A 244 16.86 11.39 13.38
C ILE A 244 15.98 12.29 14.25
N ILE A 245 14.80 11.80 14.63
CA ILE A 245 13.87 12.53 15.51
C ILE A 245 14.51 12.72 16.89
N ASN A 246 15.04 11.67 17.50
CA ASN A 246 15.66 11.72 18.82
C ASN A 246 16.90 12.64 18.85
N HIS A 247 17.72 12.67 17.79
CA HIS A 247 18.88 13.58 17.70
C HIS A 247 18.46 15.04 17.67
N ARG A 248 17.34 15.38 17.00
CA ARG A 248 16.81 16.76 16.98
C ARG A 248 16.27 17.24 18.31
N PHE A 249 15.63 16.37 19.07
CA PHE A 249 15.13 16.72 20.42
C PHE A 249 16.26 16.85 21.44
N ALA A 250 17.41 16.20 21.19
CA ALA A 250 18.59 16.33 22.06
C ALA A 250 19.39 17.62 21.82
N GLU A 251 19.20 18.29 20.67
CA GLU A 251 19.92 19.53 20.31
C GLU A 251 19.15 20.83 20.60
N VAL A 252 17.92 20.74 21.14
CA VAL A 252 17.19 21.93 21.58
C VAL A 252 17.67 22.30 23.00
N PRO A 253 18.52 23.35 23.19
CA PRO A 253 18.91 23.78 24.52
C PRO A 253 17.67 24.29 25.26
N ASN A 254 17.47 23.82 26.48
CA ASN A 254 16.51 24.40 27.41
C ASN A 254 16.86 25.90 27.59
N SER A 255 16.15 26.73 26.87
CA SER A 255 16.19 28.19 27.05
C SER A 255 15.06 28.65 27.98
#